data_8b1087adbc00e583f8ead203afec3d62
#
_entry.id   8b1087adbc00e583f8ead203afec3d62
#
_cell.length_a   1.000
_cell.length_b   1.000
_cell.length_c   1.000
_cell.angle_alpha   90.00
_cell.angle_beta   90.00
_cell.angle_gamma   90.00
#
_symmetry.space_group_name_H-M   'P 1'
#
loop_
_entity.id
_entity.type
_entity.pdbx_description
1 polymer ?
#
loop_
_entity_poly.entity_id
_entity_poly.type
_entity_poly.pdbx_seq_one_letter_code
_entity_poly.pdbx_strand_id
1 'polypeptide(L)'
;MKKISVLLSLFIAATAFLLPVLPVQAAAAPYIASQTAVVIEAGTGTVLFDKNSGRKMFPASITKIMTALLALENCEKNEVMTTSHNAVYSLPYNTSHIALFENEQITVDQALYALGIESANDAANVIAEHISGTNAEFGRLMTARAREIGALNTNFTNPHGLPEDSHYTTAYDMALIAAEALRRDDYAGYFSTNRFDMGPTNERDEMRQFWNANDFINGYEPCEGLIMSKTGWTEEARHTLVTAAERDGITLVAVVMYSEKQREKYDDTTALLDYCFENYTTMDITGDDMADHFPKEITFWDGSTASVPADRFMVENFTIAAPKGYDKDDLKFDFSTGVLNSDKTLSTITVNVYFEQNGEKHQCGQQDISVIVNSGEIQADRSKTINMIKRVALTIFNVLLWLLVIWFSFVALRQVIIIENRRRIRKRKRHQVMERRQREASEREIYRQ
;
A
#
# COMPACT_ATOMS: atom_id res chain seq x y z
N MET A 1 -50.36 -38.52 -34.32
CA MET A 1 -49.56 -38.40 -33.09
C MET A 1 -48.10 -37.98 -33.38
N LYS A 2 -47.34 -38.57 -34.31
CA LYS A 2 -45.93 -38.19 -34.59
C LYS A 2 -45.75 -36.75 -35.09
N LYS A 3 -46.66 -36.14 -35.83
CA LYS A 3 -46.56 -34.74 -36.32
C LYS A 3 -46.80 -33.68 -35.23
N ILE A 4 -47.59 -33.99 -34.18
CA ILE A 4 -47.84 -33.11 -33.04
C ILE A 4 -46.64 -33.12 -32.10
N SER A 5 -45.96 -34.26 -31.92
CA SER A 5 -44.71 -34.36 -31.13
C SER A 5 -43.55 -33.52 -31.70
N VAL A 6 -43.41 -33.49 -33.02
CA VAL A 6 -42.34 -32.69 -33.68
C VAL A 6 -42.61 -31.20 -33.60
N LEU A 7 -43.88 -30.78 -33.74
CA LEU A 7 -44.25 -29.37 -33.57
C LEU A 7 -44.09 -28.89 -32.12
N LEU A 8 -44.38 -29.74 -31.14
CA LEU A 8 -44.20 -29.43 -29.72
C LEU A 8 -42.70 -29.32 -29.35
N SER A 9 -41.86 -30.19 -29.93
CA SER A 9 -40.40 -30.16 -29.74
C SER A 9 -39.77 -28.92 -30.38
N LEU A 10 -40.23 -28.49 -31.55
CA LEU A 10 -39.81 -27.26 -32.22
C LEU A 10 -40.24 -26.00 -31.46
N PHE A 11 -41.44 -26.03 -30.87
CA PHE A 11 -41.95 -24.90 -30.07
C PHE A 11 -41.17 -24.76 -28.74
N ILE A 12 -40.82 -25.85 -28.06
CA ILE A 12 -40.00 -25.87 -26.84
C ILE A 12 -38.57 -25.43 -27.16
N ALA A 13 -37.99 -25.84 -28.29
CA ALA A 13 -36.68 -25.39 -28.72
C ALA A 13 -36.65 -23.88 -29.08
N ALA A 14 -37.71 -23.35 -29.69
CA ALA A 14 -37.81 -21.92 -30.02
C ALA A 14 -38.03 -21.02 -28.80
N THR A 15 -38.72 -21.55 -27.76
CA THR A 15 -38.90 -20.78 -26.50
C THR A 15 -37.65 -20.76 -25.61
N ALA A 16 -36.77 -21.78 -25.72
CA ALA A 16 -35.51 -21.79 -25.01
C ALA A 16 -34.50 -20.74 -25.53
N PHE A 17 -34.63 -20.30 -26.82
CA PHE A 17 -33.81 -19.25 -27.41
C PHE A 17 -34.31 -17.82 -27.15
N LEU A 18 -35.46 -17.64 -26.52
CA LEU A 18 -36.11 -16.35 -26.24
C LEU A 18 -36.09 -15.95 -24.77
N LEU A 19 -35.36 -16.66 -23.94
CA LEU A 19 -35.10 -16.17 -22.57
C LEU A 19 -34.16 -14.96 -22.72
N PRO A 20 -34.61 -13.74 -22.31
CA PRO A 20 -33.68 -12.63 -22.27
C PRO A 20 -32.54 -13.04 -21.32
N VAL A 21 -31.30 -12.95 -21.79
CA VAL A 21 -30.14 -12.94 -20.92
C VAL A 21 -30.36 -11.72 -20.03
N LEU A 22 -30.85 -11.93 -18.83
CA LEU A 22 -30.95 -10.86 -17.83
C LEU A 22 -29.50 -10.39 -17.62
N PRO A 23 -29.23 -9.10 -17.72
CA PRO A 23 -27.91 -8.60 -17.36
C PRO A 23 -27.60 -9.11 -15.95
N VAL A 24 -26.45 -9.74 -15.76
CA VAL A 24 -25.95 -10.09 -14.45
C VAL A 24 -25.80 -8.78 -13.70
N GLN A 25 -26.77 -8.47 -12.86
CA GLN A 25 -26.71 -7.29 -12.00
C GLN A 25 -25.64 -7.61 -10.97
N ALA A 26 -24.53 -6.89 -10.99
CA ALA A 26 -23.50 -7.04 -9.95
C ALA A 26 -24.17 -6.96 -8.58
N ALA A 27 -23.87 -7.92 -7.72
CA ALA A 27 -24.41 -7.92 -6.36
C ALA A 27 -24.01 -6.62 -5.66
N ALA A 28 -24.92 -6.07 -4.86
CA ALA A 28 -24.61 -4.85 -4.11
C ALA A 28 -23.41 -5.14 -3.18
N ALA A 29 -22.42 -4.23 -3.18
CA ALA A 29 -21.28 -4.35 -2.31
C ALA A 29 -21.69 -4.44 -0.83
N PRO A 30 -21.04 -5.26 0.00
CA PRO A 30 -21.39 -5.46 1.38
C PRO A 30 -21.20 -4.18 2.21
N TYR A 31 -22.02 -4.03 3.25
CA TYR A 31 -21.78 -3.01 4.27
C TYR A 31 -20.58 -3.44 5.13
N ILE A 32 -19.63 -2.53 5.32
CA ILE A 32 -18.39 -2.75 6.10
C ILE A 32 -18.38 -1.76 7.26
N ALA A 33 -18.17 -2.25 8.49
CA ALA A 33 -18.08 -1.45 9.71
C ALA A 33 -16.76 -0.69 9.82
N SER A 34 -15.64 -1.33 9.42
CA SER A 34 -14.30 -0.74 9.41
C SER A 34 -14.26 0.60 8.67
N GLN A 35 -13.46 1.56 9.15
CA GLN A 35 -13.42 2.90 8.54
C GLN A 35 -12.78 2.90 7.16
N THR A 36 -11.76 2.06 6.95
CA THR A 36 -11.13 1.87 5.63
C THR A 36 -11.01 0.39 5.32
N ALA A 37 -11.21 0.04 4.06
CA ALA A 37 -11.06 -1.33 3.58
C ALA A 37 -10.68 -1.35 2.10
N VAL A 38 -9.98 -2.40 1.69
CA VAL A 38 -9.66 -2.69 0.29
C VAL A 38 -9.61 -4.19 0.07
N VAL A 39 -9.98 -4.62 -1.11
CA VAL A 39 -9.61 -5.93 -1.63
C VAL A 39 -8.92 -5.74 -2.97
N ILE A 40 -7.74 -6.33 -3.12
CA ILE A 40 -7.03 -6.38 -4.40
C ILE A 40 -6.87 -7.83 -4.86
N GLU A 41 -6.79 -8.04 -6.16
CA GLU A 41 -6.25 -9.27 -6.72
C GLU A 41 -4.71 -9.20 -6.60
N ALA A 42 -4.10 -10.24 -6.00
CA ALA A 42 -2.70 -10.19 -5.55
C ALA A 42 -1.68 -10.16 -6.70
N GLY A 43 -1.98 -10.82 -7.82
CA GLY A 43 -1.08 -10.90 -8.98
C GLY A 43 -0.99 -9.58 -9.75
N THR A 44 -2.12 -8.92 -9.93
CA THR A 44 -2.27 -7.71 -10.76
C THR A 44 -2.28 -6.41 -9.98
N GLY A 45 -2.56 -6.46 -8.67
CA GLY A 45 -2.81 -5.28 -7.84
C GLY A 45 -4.15 -4.59 -8.13
N THR A 46 -5.01 -5.19 -8.95
CA THR A 46 -6.32 -4.63 -9.30
C THR A 46 -7.21 -4.50 -8.07
N VAL A 47 -7.77 -3.32 -7.87
CA VAL A 47 -8.72 -3.05 -6.78
C VAL A 47 -10.09 -3.57 -7.15
N LEU A 48 -10.62 -4.52 -6.35
CA LEU A 48 -11.94 -5.13 -6.52
C LEU A 48 -12.99 -4.52 -5.58
N PHE A 49 -12.55 -4.01 -4.45
CA PHE A 49 -13.37 -3.26 -3.51
C PHE A 49 -12.55 -2.14 -2.88
N ASP A 50 -13.17 -0.96 -2.74
CA ASP A 50 -12.57 0.21 -2.09
C ASP A 50 -13.55 0.86 -1.12
N LYS A 51 -13.08 1.10 0.10
CA LYS A 51 -13.73 1.99 1.07
C LYS A 51 -12.67 2.89 1.69
N ASN A 52 -12.48 4.10 1.16
CA ASN A 52 -11.52 5.06 1.69
C ASN A 52 -10.09 4.48 1.82
N SER A 53 -9.70 3.56 0.93
CA SER A 53 -8.47 2.77 1.04
C SER A 53 -7.19 3.60 1.04
N GLY A 54 -7.21 4.80 0.46
CA GLY A 54 -6.09 5.74 0.43
C GLY A 54 -5.96 6.62 1.69
N ARG A 55 -6.85 6.48 2.70
CA ARG A 55 -6.77 7.26 3.94
C ARG A 55 -5.63 6.77 4.82
N LYS A 56 -4.78 7.70 5.29
CA LYS A 56 -3.69 7.39 6.22
C LYS A 56 -4.23 7.01 7.59
N MET A 57 -3.76 5.86 8.10
CA MET A 57 -4.16 5.27 9.35
C MET A 57 -2.95 4.71 10.08
N PHE A 58 -3.06 4.54 11.39
CA PHE A 58 -2.08 3.77 12.17
C PHE A 58 -2.24 2.28 11.84
N PRO A 59 -1.15 1.58 11.46
CA PRO A 59 -1.22 0.17 11.09
C PRO A 59 -1.33 -0.79 12.29
N ALA A 60 -0.82 -0.43 13.44
CA ALA A 60 -0.53 -1.38 14.51
C ALA A 60 0.35 -2.54 14.00
N SER A 61 0.17 -3.75 14.51
CA SER A 61 1.03 -4.91 14.22
C SER A 61 0.93 -5.48 12.81
N ILE A 62 0.06 -4.97 11.92
CA ILE A 62 0.15 -5.35 10.50
C ILE A 62 1.43 -4.81 9.84
N THR A 63 2.10 -3.83 10.47
CA THR A 63 3.48 -3.39 10.15
C THR A 63 4.46 -4.55 10.00
N LYS A 64 4.30 -5.61 10.81
CA LYS A 64 5.20 -6.77 10.85
C LYS A 64 5.21 -7.58 9.54
N ILE A 65 4.24 -7.36 8.67
CA ILE A 65 4.25 -7.91 7.30
C ILE A 65 5.47 -7.38 6.55
N MET A 66 5.73 -6.07 6.61
CA MET A 66 6.93 -5.47 6.00
C MET A 66 8.22 -5.89 6.72
N THR A 67 8.19 -6.00 8.05
CA THR A 67 9.35 -6.46 8.83
C THR A 67 9.78 -7.87 8.44
N ALA A 68 8.81 -8.78 8.30
CA ALA A 68 9.08 -10.16 7.89
C ALA A 68 9.56 -10.23 6.43
N LEU A 69 8.99 -9.43 5.53
CA LEU A 69 9.45 -9.34 4.13
C LEU A 69 10.92 -8.95 4.07
N LEU A 70 11.30 -7.88 4.76
CA LEU A 70 12.68 -7.41 4.79
C LEU A 70 13.63 -8.41 5.47
N ALA A 71 13.17 -9.13 6.49
CA ALA A 71 13.98 -10.20 7.11
C ALA A 71 14.30 -11.30 6.09
N LEU A 72 13.32 -11.74 5.31
CA LEU A 72 13.50 -12.76 4.27
C LEU A 72 14.26 -12.26 3.03
N GLU A 73 14.27 -10.96 2.78
CA GLU A 73 15.05 -10.36 1.69
C GLU A 73 16.55 -10.16 2.04
N ASN A 74 16.86 -10.01 3.34
CA ASN A 74 18.21 -9.60 3.77
C ASN A 74 18.95 -10.63 4.62
N CYS A 75 18.29 -11.69 5.10
CA CYS A 75 18.90 -12.67 6.00
C CYS A 75 18.60 -14.10 5.56
N GLU A 76 19.52 -15.02 5.92
CA GLU A 76 19.26 -16.45 5.83
C GLU A 76 18.41 -16.90 7.04
N LYS A 77 17.51 -17.87 6.85
CA LYS A 77 16.59 -18.35 7.92
C LYS A 77 17.29 -18.89 9.16
N ASN A 78 18.43 -19.54 8.95
CA ASN A 78 19.27 -20.13 10.01
C ASN A 78 20.28 -19.15 10.60
N GLU A 79 20.34 -17.92 10.11
CA GLU A 79 21.23 -16.89 10.64
C GLU A 79 20.86 -16.56 12.08
N VAL A 80 21.88 -16.49 12.95
CA VAL A 80 21.69 -16.27 14.39
C VAL A 80 21.83 -14.79 14.69
N MET A 81 20.82 -14.24 15.34
CA MET A 81 20.78 -12.88 15.82
C MET A 81 20.96 -12.84 17.34
N THR A 82 21.68 -11.84 17.84
CA THR A 82 21.87 -11.63 19.29
C THR A 82 20.99 -10.47 19.76
N THR A 83 20.17 -10.70 20.77
CA THR A 83 19.25 -9.74 21.33
C THR A 83 20.00 -8.67 22.13
N SER A 84 19.82 -7.41 21.77
CA SER A 84 20.38 -6.28 22.49
C SER A 84 19.53 -5.89 23.72
N HIS A 85 20.11 -5.13 24.64
CA HIS A 85 19.37 -4.48 25.73
C HIS A 85 18.22 -3.66 25.20
N ASN A 86 18.45 -2.87 24.16
CA ASN A 86 17.45 -1.97 23.59
C ASN A 86 16.29 -2.76 22.94
N ALA A 87 16.56 -3.87 22.25
CA ALA A 87 15.52 -4.67 21.61
C ALA A 87 14.44 -5.15 22.59
N VAL A 88 14.84 -5.40 23.84
CA VAL A 88 13.93 -5.89 24.89
C VAL A 88 13.35 -4.77 25.74
N TYR A 89 14.22 -3.91 26.29
CA TYR A 89 13.83 -2.98 27.35
C TYR A 89 13.36 -1.60 26.86
N SER A 90 13.42 -1.31 25.56
CA SER A 90 12.82 -0.10 24.98
C SER A 90 11.30 -0.20 24.80
N LEU A 91 10.74 -1.41 24.90
CA LEU A 91 9.32 -1.66 24.66
C LEU A 91 8.45 -1.29 25.87
N PRO A 92 7.26 -0.70 25.64
CA PRO A 92 6.29 -0.49 26.71
C PRO A 92 5.84 -1.83 27.35
N TYR A 93 5.61 -1.82 28.65
CA TYR A 93 5.40 -3.01 29.48
C TYR A 93 4.26 -3.93 29.01
N ASN A 94 3.18 -3.43 28.43
CA ASN A 94 2.00 -4.23 28.07
C ASN A 94 1.89 -4.46 26.55
N THR A 95 3.01 -4.67 25.86
CA THR A 95 3.01 -4.96 24.43
C THR A 95 3.32 -6.42 24.14
N SER A 96 2.93 -6.92 22.97
CA SER A 96 3.19 -8.31 22.56
C SER A 96 4.70 -8.60 22.47
N HIS A 97 5.17 -9.67 23.08
CA HIS A 97 6.56 -10.10 23.08
C HIS A 97 6.68 -11.59 23.37
N ILE A 98 7.81 -12.22 23.08
CA ILE A 98 8.13 -13.60 23.42
C ILE A 98 9.07 -13.70 24.62
N ALA A 99 9.23 -12.61 25.38
CA ALA A 99 10.07 -12.49 26.57
C ALA A 99 11.52 -12.91 26.29
N LEU A 100 12.14 -12.28 25.29
CA LEU A 100 13.57 -12.42 25.05
C LEU A 100 14.38 -11.78 26.18
N PHE A 101 15.58 -12.32 26.42
CA PHE A 101 16.57 -11.75 27.33
C PHE A 101 17.65 -11.01 26.54
N GLU A 102 18.30 -10.05 27.18
CA GLU A 102 19.53 -9.45 26.65
C GLU A 102 20.61 -10.54 26.45
N ASN A 103 21.32 -10.51 25.32
CA ASN A 103 22.28 -11.51 24.86
C ASN A 103 21.67 -12.87 24.46
N GLU A 104 20.36 -13.02 24.48
CA GLU A 104 19.71 -14.23 23.95
C GLU A 104 19.92 -14.33 22.44
N GLN A 105 20.26 -15.53 21.97
CA GLN A 105 20.49 -15.84 20.58
C GLN A 105 19.30 -16.60 20.00
N ILE A 106 18.73 -16.06 18.95
CA ILE A 106 17.63 -16.67 18.19
C ILE A 106 17.92 -16.63 16.69
N THR A 107 17.37 -17.59 15.96
CA THR A 107 17.48 -17.56 14.50
C THR A 107 16.45 -16.61 13.89
N VAL A 108 16.71 -16.18 12.64
CA VAL A 108 15.75 -15.41 11.84
C VAL A 108 14.44 -16.19 11.71
N ASP A 109 14.48 -17.49 11.46
CA ASP A 109 13.30 -18.37 11.40
C ASP A 109 12.46 -18.32 12.68
N GLN A 110 13.10 -18.43 13.84
CA GLN A 110 12.41 -18.33 15.15
C GLN A 110 11.76 -16.96 15.35
N ALA A 111 12.45 -15.89 14.95
CA ALA A 111 11.90 -14.54 15.04
C ALA A 111 10.71 -14.34 14.09
N LEU A 112 10.75 -14.88 12.87
CA LEU A 112 9.64 -14.82 11.91
C LEU A 112 8.39 -15.53 12.44
N TYR A 113 8.52 -16.73 13.02
CA TYR A 113 7.39 -17.39 13.70
C TYR A 113 6.86 -16.56 14.87
N ALA A 114 7.75 -15.93 15.66
CA ALA A 114 7.34 -15.05 16.74
C ALA A 114 6.56 -13.80 16.23
N LEU A 115 6.95 -13.24 15.09
CA LEU A 115 6.21 -12.15 14.43
C LEU A 115 4.79 -12.58 14.02
N GLY A 116 4.69 -13.73 13.37
CA GLY A 116 3.43 -14.21 12.81
C GLY A 116 2.44 -14.64 13.90
N ILE A 117 2.89 -15.41 14.89
CA ILE A 117 2.06 -16.07 15.89
C ILE A 117 1.79 -15.16 17.08
N GLU A 118 2.83 -14.71 17.79
CA GLU A 118 2.72 -13.88 19.00
C GLU A 118 2.69 -12.39 18.72
N SER A 119 2.90 -12.01 17.46
CA SER A 119 3.04 -10.59 17.12
C SER A 119 4.17 -9.90 17.90
N ALA A 120 5.26 -10.60 18.17
CA ALA A 120 6.32 -10.23 19.10
C ALA A 120 7.06 -8.95 18.68
N ASN A 121 7.04 -7.92 19.53
CA ASN A 121 7.72 -6.65 19.29
C ASN A 121 9.23 -6.74 19.57
N ASP A 122 9.63 -7.53 20.55
CA ASP A 122 11.03 -7.81 20.87
C ASP A 122 11.73 -8.52 19.67
N ALA A 123 11.10 -9.54 19.11
CA ALA A 123 11.60 -10.21 17.93
C ALA A 123 11.69 -9.25 16.71
N ALA A 124 10.72 -8.35 16.55
CA ALA A 124 10.76 -7.33 15.50
C ALA A 124 11.95 -6.37 15.68
N ASN A 125 12.22 -5.94 16.92
CA ASN A 125 13.37 -5.10 17.24
C ASN A 125 14.70 -5.83 16.94
N VAL A 126 14.80 -7.11 17.31
CA VAL A 126 16.00 -7.93 17.05
C VAL A 126 16.29 -8.01 15.54
N ILE A 127 15.27 -8.28 14.72
CA ILE A 127 15.39 -8.26 13.25
C ILE A 127 15.87 -6.89 12.77
N ALA A 128 15.23 -5.82 13.24
CA ALA A 128 15.54 -4.46 12.81
C ALA A 128 16.97 -4.05 13.15
N GLU A 129 17.42 -4.33 14.38
CA GLU A 129 18.79 -4.03 14.81
C GLU A 129 19.82 -4.88 14.08
N HIS A 130 19.52 -6.15 13.82
CA HIS A 130 20.41 -7.05 13.08
C HIS A 130 20.66 -6.57 11.64
N ILE A 131 19.59 -6.14 10.93
CA ILE A 131 19.69 -5.71 9.53
C ILE A 131 20.22 -4.27 9.41
N SER A 132 19.80 -3.37 10.28
CA SER A 132 20.01 -1.92 10.10
C SER A 132 20.71 -1.24 11.28
N GLY A 133 21.07 -1.98 12.34
CA GLY A 133 21.73 -1.47 13.53
C GLY A 133 20.78 -0.75 14.50
N THR A 134 19.69 -0.13 14.04
CA THR A 134 18.69 0.54 14.88
C THR A 134 17.28 0.43 14.29
N ASN A 135 16.25 0.52 15.15
CA ASN A 135 14.85 0.56 14.72
C ASN A 135 14.56 1.75 13.78
N ALA A 136 15.19 2.89 14.00
CA ALA A 136 14.99 4.09 13.18
C ALA A 136 15.57 3.92 11.76
N GLU A 137 16.76 3.31 11.62
CA GLU A 137 17.34 2.99 10.31
C GLU A 137 16.51 1.93 9.59
N PHE A 138 16.04 0.92 10.31
CA PHE A 138 15.15 -0.09 9.77
C PHE A 138 13.82 0.50 9.29
N GLY A 139 13.23 1.45 10.04
CA GLY A 139 12.04 2.19 9.62
C GLY A 139 12.24 2.96 8.30
N ARG A 140 13.45 3.52 8.09
CA ARG A 140 13.82 4.14 6.80
C ARG A 140 13.92 3.11 5.67
N LEU A 141 14.51 1.95 5.94
CA LEU A 141 14.58 0.84 4.98
C LEU A 141 13.18 0.34 4.62
N MET A 142 12.31 0.12 5.62
CA MET A 142 10.91 -0.27 5.41
C MET A 142 10.18 0.74 4.51
N THR A 143 10.35 2.04 4.77
CA THR A 143 9.72 3.11 3.98
C THR A 143 10.26 3.17 2.56
N ALA A 144 11.56 2.97 2.37
CA ALA A 144 12.16 2.91 1.04
C ALA A 144 11.61 1.71 0.25
N ARG A 145 11.56 0.52 0.86
CA ARG A 145 11.02 -0.68 0.22
C ARG A 145 9.52 -0.55 -0.09
N ALA A 146 8.74 0.07 0.80
CA ALA A 146 7.33 0.37 0.55
C ALA A 146 7.15 1.21 -0.73
N ARG A 147 8.00 2.23 -0.95
CA ARG A 147 7.96 3.05 -2.17
C ARG A 147 8.31 2.26 -3.42
N GLU A 148 9.28 1.35 -3.36
CA GLU A 148 9.63 0.46 -4.47
C GLU A 148 8.47 -0.45 -4.87
N ILE A 149 7.69 -0.92 -3.90
CA ILE A 149 6.46 -1.70 -4.10
C ILE A 149 5.32 -0.85 -4.70
N GLY A 150 5.40 0.48 -4.62
CA GLY A 150 4.32 1.38 -5.02
C GLY A 150 3.41 1.85 -3.88
N ALA A 151 3.73 1.49 -2.63
CA ALA A 151 3.02 1.93 -1.41
C ALA A 151 3.47 3.35 -1.02
N LEU A 152 3.00 4.35 -1.75
CA LEU A 152 3.51 5.72 -1.72
C LEU A 152 2.98 6.57 -0.55
N ASN A 153 1.91 6.13 0.12
CA ASN A 153 1.28 6.81 1.25
C ASN A 153 1.63 6.19 2.60
N THR A 154 2.77 5.49 2.67
CA THR A 154 3.26 4.77 3.84
C THR A 154 4.55 5.39 4.36
N ASN A 155 4.66 5.48 5.69
CA ASN A 155 5.88 5.84 6.38
C ASN A 155 6.01 5.00 7.65
N PHE A 156 7.03 4.17 7.70
CA PHE A 156 7.36 3.35 8.85
C PHE A 156 8.47 4.02 9.67
N THR A 157 8.34 4.02 10.99
CA THR A 157 9.32 4.56 11.93
C THR A 157 9.90 3.49 12.85
N ASN A 158 9.21 2.36 12.97
CA ASN A 158 9.60 1.23 13.81
C ASN A 158 9.15 -0.11 13.18
N PRO A 159 9.75 -1.26 13.61
CA PRO A 159 9.50 -2.57 13.00
C PRO A 159 8.22 -3.25 13.48
N HIS A 160 7.56 -2.76 14.51
CA HIS A 160 6.50 -3.48 15.23
C HIS A 160 5.11 -2.85 15.11
N GLY A 161 5.02 -1.55 14.75
CA GLY A 161 3.76 -0.86 14.56
C GLY A 161 3.17 -0.21 15.82
N LEU A 162 3.95 -0.05 16.89
CA LEU A 162 3.52 0.80 18.00
C LEU A 162 3.37 2.25 17.51
N PRO A 163 2.39 2.99 18.04
CA PRO A 163 2.01 4.28 17.50
C PRO A 163 3.10 5.34 17.69
N GLU A 164 3.40 6.03 16.62
CA GLU A 164 4.19 7.27 16.55
C GLU A 164 3.52 8.17 15.53
N ASP A 165 3.51 9.48 15.75
CA ASP A 165 2.77 10.44 14.90
C ASP A 165 3.09 10.32 13.41
N SER A 166 4.32 9.92 13.08
CA SER A 166 4.77 9.73 11.70
C SER A 166 4.72 8.28 11.22
N HIS A 167 4.23 7.33 12.05
CA HIS A 167 4.08 5.92 11.67
C HIS A 167 2.67 5.67 11.12
N TYR A 168 2.53 5.67 9.81
CA TYR A 168 1.23 5.52 9.14
C TYR A 168 1.34 4.71 7.85
N THR A 169 0.22 4.19 7.43
CA THR A 169 0.00 3.51 6.15
C THR A 169 -1.42 3.77 5.65
N THR A 170 -1.78 3.15 4.53
CA THR A 170 -3.16 3.09 4.02
C THR A 170 -3.57 1.63 3.82
N ALA A 171 -4.88 1.35 3.75
CA ALA A 171 -5.34 0.00 3.47
C ALA A 171 -4.81 -0.50 2.11
N TYR A 172 -4.81 0.38 1.09
CA TYR A 172 -4.28 0.06 -0.24
C TYR A 172 -2.79 -0.25 -0.21
N ASP A 173 -1.98 0.61 0.44
CA ASP A 173 -0.54 0.39 0.53
C ASP A 173 -0.20 -0.93 1.25
N MET A 174 -0.93 -1.26 2.33
CA MET A 174 -0.74 -2.53 3.03
C MET A 174 -1.14 -3.74 2.19
N ALA A 175 -2.16 -3.61 1.34
CA ALA A 175 -2.53 -4.66 0.41
C ALA A 175 -1.42 -4.91 -0.64
N LEU A 176 -0.82 -3.85 -1.19
CA LEU A 176 0.34 -3.96 -2.09
C LEU A 176 1.54 -4.63 -1.40
N ILE A 177 1.85 -4.23 -0.17
CA ILE A 177 2.96 -4.82 0.61
C ILE A 177 2.70 -6.31 0.88
N ALA A 178 1.46 -6.68 1.22
CA ALA A 178 1.10 -8.07 1.45
C ALA A 178 1.14 -8.90 0.16
N ALA A 179 0.68 -8.35 -0.96
CA ALA A 179 0.76 -9.00 -2.28
C ALA A 179 2.22 -9.22 -2.71
N GLU A 180 3.10 -8.24 -2.51
CA GLU A 180 4.53 -8.38 -2.79
C GLU A 180 5.16 -9.47 -1.91
N ALA A 181 4.82 -9.52 -0.62
CA ALA A 181 5.32 -10.53 0.30
C ALA A 181 4.90 -11.95 -0.11
N LEU A 182 3.68 -12.11 -0.65
CA LEU A 182 3.16 -13.38 -1.15
C LEU A 182 3.84 -13.90 -2.43
N ARG A 183 4.62 -13.06 -3.14
CA ARG A 183 5.45 -13.54 -4.26
C ARG A 183 6.58 -14.46 -3.82
N ARG A 184 6.85 -14.49 -2.52
CA ARG A 184 7.82 -15.41 -1.93
C ARG A 184 7.11 -16.64 -1.41
N ASP A 185 7.45 -17.80 -1.92
CA ASP A 185 6.86 -19.10 -1.53
C ASP A 185 7.05 -19.41 -0.04
N ASP A 186 8.09 -18.85 0.58
CA ASP A 186 8.47 -19.11 1.96
C ASP A 186 7.88 -18.12 2.98
N TYR A 187 7.01 -17.17 2.54
CA TYR A 187 6.49 -16.10 3.39
C TYR A 187 5.23 -16.50 4.17
N ALA A 188 4.22 -17.01 3.47
CA ALA A 188 2.87 -17.19 4.01
C ALA A 188 2.83 -18.12 5.23
N GLY A 189 3.70 -19.12 5.27
CA GLY A 189 3.78 -20.07 6.37
C GLY A 189 3.95 -19.47 7.75
N TYR A 190 4.68 -18.37 7.87
CA TYR A 190 4.88 -17.67 9.15
C TYR A 190 3.60 -16.99 9.66
N PHE A 191 2.70 -16.61 8.78
CA PHE A 191 1.45 -15.91 9.09
C PHE A 191 0.19 -16.79 8.93
N SER A 192 0.37 -18.10 8.71
CA SER A 192 -0.71 -19.10 8.71
C SER A 192 -0.52 -20.19 9.75
N THR A 193 0.63 -20.22 10.43
CA THR A 193 0.93 -21.22 11.45
C THR A 193 0.16 -20.93 12.75
N ASN A 194 -0.57 -21.95 13.24
CA ASN A 194 -1.34 -21.84 14.48
C ASN A 194 -0.49 -22.03 15.73
N ARG A 195 0.51 -22.91 15.69
CA ARG A 195 1.36 -23.22 16.83
C ARG A 195 2.82 -23.37 16.42
N PHE A 196 3.70 -22.84 17.25
CA PHE A 196 5.14 -23.03 17.11
C PHE A 196 5.78 -23.29 18.48
N ASP A 197 6.60 -24.33 18.54
CA ASP A 197 7.35 -24.73 19.73
C ASP A 197 8.82 -24.32 19.54
N MET A 198 9.21 -23.20 20.14
CA MET A 198 10.58 -22.69 20.09
C MET A 198 11.42 -23.41 21.12
N GLY A 199 12.47 -24.11 20.68
CA GLY A 199 13.39 -24.84 21.53
C GLY A 199 14.21 -23.94 22.47
N PRO A 200 15.04 -24.54 23.33
CA PRO A 200 15.96 -23.81 24.22
C PRO A 200 16.87 -22.87 23.45
N THR A 201 17.34 -21.82 24.14
CA THR A 201 18.34 -20.87 23.65
C THR A 201 19.54 -20.83 24.61
N ASN A 202 20.55 -19.98 24.34
CA ASN A 202 21.68 -19.80 25.24
C ASN A 202 21.31 -19.18 26.61
N GLU A 203 20.15 -18.47 26.71
CA GLU A 203 19.69 -17.79 27.92
C GLU A 203 18.46 -18.45 28.56
N ARG A 204 17.90 -19.48 27.92
CA ARG A 204 16.70 -20.17 28.40
C ARG A 204 16.74 -21.66 28.07
N ASP A 205 16.72 -22.50 29.09
CA ASP A 205 16.69 -23.96 28.95
C ASP A 205 15.30 -24.50 28.58
N GLU A 206 14.23 -23.75 28.85
CA GLU A 206 12.86 -24.18 28.66
C GLU A 206 12.36 -23.86 27.25
N MET A 207 11.57 -24.77 26.70
CA MET A 207 10.84 -24.56 25.46
C MET A 207 9.75 -23.49 25.65
N ARG A 208 9.61 -22.59 24.67
CA ARG A 208 8.49 -21.65 24.58
C ARG A 208 7.47 -22.16 23.57
N GLN A 209 6.21 -22.19 23.97
CA GLN A 209 5.10 -22.60 23.12
C GLN A 209 4.27 -21.39 22.76
N PHE A 210 4.09 -21.15 21.48
CA PHE A 210 3.33 -20.03 20.96
C PHE A 210 2.06 -20.52 20.28
N TRP A 211 0.96 -19.77 20.48
CA TRP A 211 -0.36 -20.07 19.94
C TRP A 211 -0.92 -18.83 19.26
N ASN A 212 -1.38 -18.98 18.01
CA ASN A 212 -1.88 -17.84 17.27
C ASN A 212 -3.24 -17.37 17.79
N ALA A 213 -3.32 -16.10 18.18
CA ALA A 213 -4.55 -15.47 18.66
C ALA A 213 -5.45 -14.96 17.51
N ASN A 214 -5.08 -15.16 16.25
CA ASN A 214 -5.88 -14.77 15.10
C ASN A 214 -6.98 -15.81 14.85
N ASP A 215 -8.24 -15.40 14.94
CA ASP A 215 -9.38 -16.29 14.89
C ASP A 215 -9.56 -17.01 13.54
N PHE A 216 -9.04 -16.46 12.44
CA PHE A 216 -8.97 -17.17 11.16
C PHE A 216 -7.95 -18.33 11.17
N ILE A 217 -6.83 -18.16 11.89
CA ILE A 217 -5.75 -19.17 11.91
C ILE A 217 -6.02 -20.24 12.97
N ASN A 218 -6.54 -19.86 14.13
CA ASN A 218 -6.84 -20.82 15.20
C ASN A 218 -8.17 -21.57 14.97
N GLY A 219 -8.97 -21.20 13.96
CA GLY A 219 -10.18 -21.87 13.55
C GLY A 219 -11.45 -21.45 14.30
N TYR A 220 -11.41 -20.39 15.13
CA TYR A 220 -12.63 -19.85 15.76
C TYR A 220 -13.55 -19.16 14.75
N GLU A 221 -12.98 -18.49 13.75
CA GLU A 221 -13.72 -17.91 12.63
C GLU A 221 -13.30 -18.62 11.34
N PRO A 222 -14.24 -19.01 10.47
CA PRO A 222 -13.90 -19.62 9.19
C PRO A 222 -13.38 -18.58 8.20
N CYS A 223 -12.37 -18.97 7.42
CA CYS A 223 -11.90 -18.22 6.25
C CYS A 223 -11.54 -19.23 5.16
N GLU A 224 -12.44 -19.45 4.22
CA GLU A 224 -12.22 -20.38 3.13
C GLU A 224 -11.07 -19.94 2.24
N GLY A 225 -10.14 -20.86 1.95
CA GLY A 225 -8.97 -20.56 1.11
C GLY A 225 -7.88 -19.75 1.81
N LEU A 226 -7.88 -19.63 3.14
CA LEU A 226 -6.90 -18.84 3.89
C LEU A 226 -5.47 -19.21 3.52
N ILE A 227 -4.67 -18.22 3.07
CA ILE A 227 -3.24 -18.34 2.80
C ILE A 227 -2.44 -17.76 3.97
N MET A 228 -2.78 -16.55 4.40
CA MET A 228 -2.15 -15.89 5.53
C MET A 228 -3.10 -14.87 6.17
N SER A 229 -2.88 -14.58 7.45
CA SER A 229 -3.60 -13.50 8.11
C SER A 229 -2.77 -12.87 9.23
N LYS A 230 -2.83 -11.54 9.36
CA LYS A 230 -2.15 -10.78 10.42
C LYS A 230 -3.07 -9.75 11.04
N THR A 231 -3.26 -9.85 12.36
CA THR A 231 -4.02 -8.88 13.16
C THR A 231 -3.12 -7.76 13.68
N GLY A 232 -3.74 -6.60 13.94
CA GLY A 232 -3.13 -5.53 14.69
C GLY A 232 -4.14 -4.85 15.61
N TRP A 233 -3.65 -4.29 16.71
CA TRP A 233 -4.44 -3.48 17.63
C TRP A 233 -3.55 -2.52 18.42
N THR A 234 -3.95 -1.27 18.48
CA THR A 234 -3.55 -0.26 19.47
C THR A 234 -4.76 0.63 19.75
N GLU A 235 -4.67 1.50 20.74
CA GLU A 235 -5.77 2.42 21.02
C GLU A 235 -6.01 3.39 19.84
N GLU A 236 -4.94 3.82 19.16
CA GLU A 236 -4.99 4.75 18.02
C GLU A 236 -5.45 4.08 16.73
N ALA A 237 -4.99 2.85 16.47
CA ALA A 237 -5.31 2.10 15.27
C ALA A 237 -6.67 1.39 15.34
N ARG A 238 -7.20 1.15 16.53
CA ARG A 238 -8.27 0.17 16.76
C ARG A 238 -7.87 -1.20 16.20
N HIS A 239 -8.80 -2.00 15.74
CA HIS A 239 -8.49 -3.30 15.16
C HIS A 239 -8.17 -3.16 13.66
N THR A 240 -7.08 -3.81 13.25
CA THR A 240 -6.65 -3.92 11.86
C THR A 240 -6.45 -5.39 11.49
N LEU A 241 -6.67 -5.73 10.23
CA LEU A 241 -6.48 -7.08 9.72
C LEU A 241 -6.03 -7.04 8.26
N VAL A 242 -5.03 -7.84 7.94
CA VAL A 242 -4.63 -8.19 6.58
C VAL A 242 -4.84 -9.67 6.42
N THR A 243 -5.55 -10.08 5.39
CA THR A 243 -5.83 -11.49 5.10
C THR A 243 -5.67 -11.75 3.61
N ALA A 244 -4.94 -12.79 3.27
CA ALA A 244 -4.92 -13.32 1.91
C ALA A 244 -5.62 -14.67 1.86
N ALA A 245 -6.41 -14.88 0.83
CA ALA A 245 -7.10 -16.13 0.55
C ALA A 245 -7.06 -16.46 -0.95
N GLU A 246 -7.14 -17.74 -1.28
CA GLU A 246 -7.20 -18.24 -2.65
C GLU A 246 -8.41 -19.14 -2.83
N ARG A 247 -9.19 -18.90 -3.89
CA ARG A 247 -10.28 -19.76 -4.34
C ARG A 247 -10.28 -19.81 -5.85
N ASP A 248 -10.45 -20.98 -6.42
CA ASP A 248 -10.53 -21.19 -7.87
C ASP A 248 -9.35 -20.56 -8.67
N GLY A 249 -8.14 -20.53 -8.08
CA GLY A 249 -6.93 -20.00 -8.70
C GLY A 249 -6.82 -18.47 -8.66
N ILE A 250 -7.71 -17.78 -7.95
CA ILE A 250 -7.62 -16.34 -7.71
C ILE A 250 -7.10 -16.12 -6.29
N THR A 251 -6.05 -15.32 -6.14
CA THR A 251 -5.54 -14.90 -4.84
C THR A 251 -5.98 -13.47 -4.55
N LEU A 252 -6.70 -13.27 -3.45
CA LEU A 252 -7.15 -11.96 -2.99
C LEU A 252 -6.45 -11.55 -1.71
N VAL A 253 -6.12 -10.26 -1.60
CA VAL A 253 -5.65 -9.63 -0.36
C VAL A 253 -6.70 -8.63 0.10
N ALA A 254 -7.28 -8.90 1.27
CA ALA A 254 -8.21 -8.01 1.96
C ALA A 254 -7.51 -7.30 3.13
N VAL A 255 -7.66 -5.99 3.21
CA VAL A 255 -7.17 -5.18 4.33
C VAL A 255 -8.33 -4.37 4.90
N VAL A 256 -8.56 -4.50 6.20
CA VAL A 256 -9.50 -3.67 6.95
C VAL A 256 -8.77 -2.95 8.07
N MET A 257 -9.08 -1.66 8.26
CA MET A 257 -8.43 -0.85 9.29
C MET A 257 -9.45 -0.01 10.05
N TYR A 258 -9.16 0.19 11.33
CA TYR A 258 -9.97 0.94 12.26
C TYR A 258 -11.37 0.34 12.42
N SER A 259 -11.44 -0.94 12.77
CA SER A 259 -12.66 -1.58 13.26
C SER A 259 -12.79 -1.32 14.76
N GLU A 260 -13.93 -0.83 15.22
CA GLU A 260 -14.12 -0.51 16.63
C GLU A 260 -14.13 -1.75 17.53
N LYS A 261 -14.66 -2.87 17.02
CA LYS A 261 -14.73 -4.13 17.75
C LYS A 261 -13.88 -5.21 17.09
N GLN A 262 -13.32 -6.08 17.92
CA GLN A 262 -12.50 -7.20 17.46
C GLN A 262 -13.20 -8.07 16.42
N ARG A 263 -14.48 -8.36 16.58
CA ARG A 263 -15.22 -9.21 15.66
C ARG A 263 -15.46 -8.56 14.31
N GLU A 264 -15.69 -7.24 14.28
CA GLU A 264 -16.00 -6.50 13.05
C GLU A 264 -14.92 -6.69 11.97
N LYS A 265 -13.63 -6.75 12.36
CA LYS A 265 -12.56 -6.97 11.38
C LYS A 265 -12.67 -8.31 10.65
N TYR A 266 -13.13 -9.37 11.33
CA TYR A 266 -13.34 -10.69 10.74
C TYR A 266 -14.61 -10.73 9.89
N ASP A 267 -15.71 -10.21 10.43
CA ASP A 267 -17.00 -10.15 9.73
C ASP A 267 -16.85 -9.36 8.41
N ASP A 268 -16.20 -8.18 8.46
CA ASP A 268 -15.92 -7.34 7.30
C ASP A 268 -15.02 -8.06 6.29
N THR A 269 -13.94 -8.69 6.75
CA THR A 269 -12.99 -9.40 5.86
C THR A 269 -13.67 -10.57 5.16
N THR A 270 -14.45 -11.38 5.87
CA THR A 270 -15.20 -12.50 5.29
C THR A 270 -16.20 -12.01 4.24
N ALA A 271 -17.00 -10.98 4.59
CA ALA A 271 -17.98 -10.42 3.66
C ALA A 271 -17.32 -9.85 2.39
N LEU A 272 -16.16 -9.21 2.53
CA LEU A 272 -15.39 -8.66 1.41
C LEU A 272 -14.81 -9.74 0.51
N LEU A 273 -14.17 -10.77 1.11
CA LEU A 273 -13.59 -11.87 0.35
C LEU A 273 -14.69 -12.65 -0.39
N ASP A 274 -15.78 -13.01 0.29
CA ASP A 274 -16.90 -13.72 -0.32
C ASP A 274 -17.49 -12.90 -1.48
N TYR A 275 -17.76 -11.60 -1.27
CA TYR A 275 -18.24 -10.72 -2.33
C TYR A 275 -17.30 -10.69 -3.53
N CYS A 276 -15.98 -10.55 -3.31
CA CYS A 276 -15.04 -10.46 -4.41
C CYS A 276 -14.87 -11.80 -5.12
N PHE A 277 -14.79 -12.93 -4.41
CA PHE A 277 -14.72 -14.25 -5.02
C PHE A 277 -16.01 -14.64 -5.78
N GLU A 278 -17.17 -14.20 -5.32
CA GLU A 278 -18.44 -14.44 -6.03
C GLU A 278 -18.55 -13.63 -7.31
N ASN A 279 -18.05 -12.39 -7.32
CA ASN A 279 -18.31 -11.44 -8.40
C ASN A 279 -17.16 -11.23 -9.38
N TYR A 280 -15.93 -11.64 -9.07
CA TYR A 280 -14.75 -11.41 -9.92
C TYR A 280 -14.10 -12.73 -10.35
N THR A 281 -13.37 -12.65 -11.46
CA THR A 281 -12.55 -13.74 -12.01
C THR A 281 -11.29 -13.17 -12.63
N THR A 282 -10.28 -14.00 -12.84
CA THR A 282 -9.09 -13.63 -13.62
C THR A 282 -9.23 -14.08 -15.07
N MET A 283 -8.62 -13.34 -15.98
CA MET A 283 -8.53 -13.67 -17.40
C MET A 283 -7.11 -13.44 -17.88
N ASP A 284 -6.58 -14.37 -18.68
CA ASP A 284 -5.30 -14.18 -19.35
C ASP A 284 -5.49 -13.42 -20.65
N ILE A 285 -4.73 -12.35 -20.82
CA ILE A 285 -4.70 -11.51 -22.02
C ILE A 285 -3.44 -11.82 -22.79
N THR A 286 -3.60 -12.01 -24.09
CA THR A 286 -2.52 -12.29 -25.04
C THR A 286 -2.36 -11.15 -26.02
N GLY A 287 -1.25 -11.15 -26.77
CA GLY A 287 -1.06 -10.18 -27.87
C GLY A 287 -2.15 -10.28 -28.94
N ASP A 288 -2.70 -11.47 -29.19
CA ASP A 288 -3.77 -11.68 -30.17
C ASP A 288 -5.08 -11.04 -29.71
N ASP A 289 -5.40 -11.08 -28.41
CA ASP A 289 -6.59 -10.43 -27.84
C ASP A 289 -6.53 -8.88 -28.01
N MET A 290 -5.33 -8.34 -28.16
CA MET A 290 -5.09 -6.91 -28.28
C MET A 290 -4.83 -6.43 -29.71
N ALA A 291 -4.63 -7.35 -30.66
CA ALA A 291 -4.10 -7.03 -32.00
C ALA A 291 -4.92 -5.96 -32.76
N ASP A 292 -6.24 -6.01 -32.66
CA ASP A 292 -7.14 -5.05 -33.30
C ASP A 292 -7.22 -3.69 -32.57
N HIS A 293 -6.67 -3.62 -31.37
CA HIS A 293 -6.70 -2.43 -30.52
C HIS A 293 -5.39 -1.65 -30.52
N PHE A 294 -4.30 -2.18 -31.12
CA PHE A 294 -3.02 -1.47 -31.14
C PHE A 294 -3.13 -0.13 -31.86
N PRO A 295 -2.56 0.95 -31.30
CA PRO A 295 -2.54 2.24 -31.93
C PRO A 295 -1.69 2.20 -33.20
N LYS A 296 -2.20 2.77 -34.30
CA LYS A 296 -1.45 2.87 -35.58
C LYS A 296 -0.29 3.87 -35.50
N GLU A 297 -0.33 4.77 -34.55
CA GLU A 297 0.68 5.78 -34.28
C GLU A 297 0.92 5.86 -32.76
N ILE A 298 2.18 5.80 -32.33
CA ILE A 298 2.60 6.00 -30.96
C ILE A 298 3.12 7.42 -30.79
N THR A 299 2.67 8.11 -29.73
CA THR A 299 3.21 9.39 -29.31
C THR A 299 4.22 9.15 -28.19
N PHE A 300 5.41 9.74 -28.30
CA PHE A 300 6.43 9.66 -27.27
C PHE A 300 6.34 10.86 -26.32
N TRP A 301 6.99 10.73 -25.16
CA TRP A 301 6.97 11.76 -24.10
C TRP A 301 7.50 13.13 -24.58
N ASP A 302 8.39 13.17 -25.61
CA ASP A 302 8.95 14.39 -26.20
C ASP A 302 8.02 15.01 -27.26
N GLY A 303 6.85 14.42 -27.50
CA GLY A 303 5.86 14.85 -28.49
C GLY A 303 6.13 14.36 -29.91
N SER A 304 7.22 13.64 -30.15
CA SER A 304 7.43 12.97 -31.43
C SER A 304 6.46 11.80 -31.59
N THR A 305 6.23 11.38 -32.83
CA THR A 305 5.35 10.25 -33.15
C THR A 305 6.02 9.27 -34.09
N ALA A 306 5.59 8.01 -34.04
CA ALA A 306 5.99 7.00 -35.01
C ALA A 306 4.78 6.15 -35.42
N SER A 307 4.66 5.86 -36.71
CA SER A 307 3.71 4.88 -37.23
C SER A 307 4.27 3.48 -36.99
N VAL A 308 3.52 2.64 -36.27
CA VAL A 308 3.98 1.31 -35.88
C VAL A 308 2.96 0.25 -36.32
N PRO A 309 3.36 -0.71 -37.16
CA PRO A 309 2.55 -1.86 -37.51
C PRO A 309 2.30 -2.76 -36.28
N ALA A 310 1.17 -3.46 -36.24
CA ALA A 310 0.75 -4.31 -35.11
C ALA A 310 1.77 -5.42 -34.77
N ASP A 311 2.47 -5.96 -35.75
CA ASP A 311 3.48 -7.01 -35.60
C ASP A 311 4.76 -6.59 -34.83
N ARG A 312 4.89 -5.29 -34.55
CA ARG A 312 6.02 -4.76 -33.76
C ARG A 312 5.71 -4.58 -32.26
N PHE A 313 4.47 -4.84 -31.85
CA PHE A 313 4.10 -4.84 -30.43
C PHE A 313 4.48 -6.21 -29.82
N MET A 314 5.36 -6.19 -28.85
CA MET A 314 5.79 -7.38 -28.13
C MET A 314 5.02 -7.44 -26.80
N VAL A 315 4.00 -8.26 -26.75
CA VAL A 315 3.14 -8.44 -25.59
C VAL A 315 3.45 -9.81 -24.99
N GLU A 316 3.91 -9.79 -23.74
CA GLU A 316 3.91 -10.99 -22.92
C GLU A 316 2.48 -11.23 -22.39
N ASN A 317 2.08 -12.49 -22.30
CA ASN A 317 0.77 -12.82 -21.70
C ASN A 317 0.71 -12.30 -20.27
N PHE A 318 -0.39 -11.67 -19.91
CA PHE A 318 -0.61 -11.17 -18.56
C PHE A 318 -2.04 -11.42 -18.11
N THR A 319 -2.24 -11.45 -16.81
CA THR A 319 -3.54 -11.71 -16.21
C THR A 319 -4.18 -10.40 -15.77
N ILE A 320 -5.49 -10.30 -15.89
CA ILE A 320 -6.33 -9.21 -15.37
C ILE A 320 -7.39 -9.78 -14.43
N ALA A 321 -7.96 -8.93 -13.59
CA ALA A 321 -9.11 -9.28 -12.75
C ALA A 321 -10.34 -8.48 -13.19
N ALA A 322 -11.38 -9.18 -13.64
CA ALA A 322 -12.61 -8.58 -14.16
C ALA A 322 -13.86 -9.19 -13.52
N PRO A 323 -15.01 -8.51 -13.55
CA PRO A 323 -16.26 -9.07 -13.05
C PRO A 323 -16.65 -10.33 -13.84
N LYS A 324 -17.21 -11.30 -13.16
CA LYS A 324 -17.78 -12.50 -13.81
C LYS A 324 -18.91 -12.10 -14.76
N GLY A 325 -18.92 -12.73 -15.92
CA GLY A 325 -19.88 -12.44 -16.97
C GLY A 325 -19.41 -11.46 -18.04
N TYR A 326 -18.26 -10.82 -17.83
CA TYR A 326 -17.52 -10.15 -18.89
C TYR A 326 -16.61 -11.14 -19.60
N ASP A 327 -16.43 -10.96 -20.90
CA ASP A 327 -15.45 -11.70 -21.70
C ASP A 327 -14.42 -10.72 -22.31
N LYS A 328 -13.49 -11.27 -23.11
CA LYS A 328 -12.41 -10.44 -23.68
C LYS A 328 -12.90 -9.40 -24.67
N ASP A 329 -14.06 -9.62 -25.31
CA ASP A 329 -14.65 -8.70 -26.29
C ASP A 329 -15.27 -7.46 -25.58
N ASP A 330 -15.57 -7.55 -24.29
CA ASP A 330 -16.07 -6.43 -23.48
C ASP A 330 -14.96 -5.48 -23.01
N LEU A 331 -13.69 -5.91 -23.13
CA LEU A 331 -12.56 -5.15 -22.65
C LEU A 331 -12.21 -3.98 -23.57
N LYS A 332 -11.68 -2.92 -22.97
CA LYS A 332 -11.15 -1.75 -23.65
C LYS A 332 -9.69 -1.57 -23.25
N PHE A 333 -8.90 -1.04 -24.17
CA PHE A 333 -7.46 -0.86 -24.00
C PHE A 333 -7.09 0.60 -24.26
N ASP A 334 -6.46 1.24 -23.25
CA ASP A 334 -5.88 2.58 -23.39
C ASP A 334 -4.34 2.45 -23.31
N PHE A 335 -3.66 3.11 -24.25
CA PHE A 335 -2.20 3.04 -24.37
C PHE A 335 -1.57 4.37 -23.92
N SER A 336 -0.56 4.29 -23.06
CA SER A 336 0.17 5.46 -22.59
C SER A 336 1.09 6.05 -23.67
N THR A 337 1.66 7.22 -23.40
CA THR A 337 2.79 7.76 -24.18
C THR A 337 4.01 6.84 -24.06
N GLY A 338 4.68 6.62 -25.17
CA GLY A 338 5.86 5.75 -25.23
C GLY A 338 7.10 6.40 -24.63
N VAL A 339 7.92 5.58 -23.95
CA VAL A 339 9.27 5.96 -23.49
C VAL A 339 10.30 5.25 -24.36
N LEU A 340 11.07 6.02 -25.14
CA LEU A 340 12.10 5.48 -26.02
C LEU A 340 13.36 5.09 -25.23
N ASN A 341 13.98 3.98 -25.60
CA ASN A 341 15.32 3.64 -25.13
C ASN A 341 16.38 4.63 -25.70
N SER A 342 17.62 4.56 -25.20
CA SER A 342 18.73 5.42 -25.62
C SER A 342 18.99 5.37 -27.14
N ASP A 343 18.80 4.22 -27.76
CA ASP A 343 19.09 3.97 -29.17
C ASP A 343 17.92 4.25 -30.10
N LYS A 344 16.76 4.61 -29.51
CA LYS A 344 15.50 4.87 -30.24
C LYS A 344 15.04 3.73 -31.16
N THR A 345 15.29 2.51 -30.73
CA THR A 345 14.92 1.28 -31.44
C THR A 345 13.80 0.53 -30.74
N LEU A 346 13.61 0.80 -29.43
CA LEU A 346 12.58 0.20 -28.60
C LEU A 346 11.86 1.29 -27.79
N SER A 347 10.56 1.15 -27.67
CA SER A 347 9.75 1.96 -26.77
C SER A 347 9.01 1.07 -25.80
N THR A 348 8.90 1.52 -24.56
CA THR A 348 7.97 0.94 -23.58
C THR A 348 6.72 1.80 -23.52
N ILE A 349 5.56 1.17 -23.59
CA ILE A 349 4.24 1.79 -23.40
C ILE A 349 3.46 0.98 -22.36
N THR A 350 2.69 1.66 -21.54
CA THR A 350 1.79 0.99 -20.59
C THR A 350 0.42 0.83 -21.25
N VAL A 351 -0.11 -0.38 -21.22
CA VAL A 351 -1.49 -0.70 -21.59
C VAL A 351 -2.32 -0.73 -20.31
N ASN A 352 -3.38 0.07 -20.26
CA ASN A 352 -4.40 -0.02 -19.23
C ASN A 352 -5.60 -0.77 -19.80
N VAL A 353 -6.01 -1.83 -19.12
CA VAL A 353 -7.19 -2.62 -19.47
C VAL A 353 -8.33 -2.23 -18.55
N TYR A 354 -9.50 -1.97 -19.13
CA TYR A 354 -10.69 -1.60 -18.39
C TYR A 354 -11.94 -2.17 -19.03
N PHE A 355 -13.00 -2.29 -18.26
CA PHE A 355 -14.36 -2.53 -18.72
C PHE A 355 -15.23 -1.31 -18.42
N GLU A 356 -16.36 -1.20 -19.11
CA GLU A 356 -17.33 -0.13 -18.87
C GLU A 356 -18.58 -0.70 -18.21
N GLN A 357 -18.96 -0.14 -17.05
CA GLN A 357 -20.17 -0.49 -16.34
C GLN A 357 -20.92 0.78 -15.96
N ASN A 358 -22.20 0.88 -16.33
CA ASN A 358 -23.05 2.06 -16.08
C ASN A 358 -22.47 3.40 -16.60
N GLY A 359 -21.61 3.35 -17.64
CA GLY A 359 -20.94 4.51 -18.22
C GLY A 359 -19.68 4.95 -17.47
N GLU A 360 -19.25 4.20 -16.47
CA GLU A 360 -17.97 4.39 -15.76
C GLU A 360 -16.93 3.38 -16.21
N LYS A 361 -15.68 3.85 -16.30
CA LYS A 361 -14.52 2.99 -16.62
C LYS A 361 -13.98 2.38 -15.32
N HIS A 362 -13.84 1.07 -15.32
CA HIS A 362 -13.25 0.32 -14.21
C HIS A 362 -11.98 -0.36 -14.71
N GLN A 363 -10.83 0.07 -14.21
CA GLN A 363 -9.55 -0.56 -14.55
C GLN A 363 -9.49 -1.95 -13.95
N CYS A 364 -9.14 -2.95 -14.77
CA CYS A 364 -9.05 -4.36 -14.37
C CYS A 364 -7.66 -4.95 -14.59
N GLY A 365 -6.72 -4.17 -15.11
CA GLY A 365 -5.33 -4.57 -15.26
C GLY A 365 -4.50 -3.50 -15.94
N GLN A 366 -3.18 -3.66 -15.83
CA GLN A 366 -2.22 -2.88 -16.64
C GLN A 366 -0.97 -3.71 -16.89
N GLN A 367 -0.32 -3.44 -18.03
CA GLN A 367 0.92 -4.11 -18.41
C GLN A 367 1.81 -3.15 -19.20
N ASP A 368 3.10 -3.19 -18.91
CA ASP A 368 4.10 -2.56 -19.76
C ASP A 368 4.43 -3.48 -20.91
N ILE A 369 4.32 -2.97 -22.13
CA ILE A 369 4.65 -3.71 -23.35
C ILE A 369 5.76 -3.00 -24.11
N SER A 370 6.57 -3.78 -24.81
CA SER A 370 7.65 -3.28 -25.63
C SER A 370 7.21 -3.13 -27.09
N VAL A 371 7.65 -2.06 -27.73
CA VAL A 371 7.33 -1.77 -29.13
C VAL A 371 8.62 -1.50 -29.90
N ILE A 372 8.83 -2.24 -31.00
CA ILE A 372 9.97 -2.02 -31.86
C ILE A 372 9.71 -0.79 -32.73
N VAL A 373 10.61 0.20 -32.67
CA VAL A 373 10.51 1.46 -33.41
C VAL A 373 11.74 1.60 -34.31
N ASN A 374 11.54 2.02 -35.55
CA ASN A 374 12.66 2.39 -36.40
C ASN A 374 12.97 3.89 -36.22
N SER A 375 14.20 4.22 -35.91
CA SER A 375 14.61 5.61 -35.69
C SER A 375 14.34 6.54 -36.87
N GLY A 376 14.35 6.00 -38.09
CA GLY A 376 14.00 6.74 -39.32
C GLY A 376 12.51 7.04 -39.50
N GLU A 377 11.63 6.37 -38.73
CA GLU A 377 10.17 6.58 -38.79
C GLU A 377 9.70 7.59 -37.73
N ILE A 378 10.58 8.02 -36.83
CA ILE A 378 10.24 8.98 -35.78
C ILE A 378 10.10 10.38 -36.36
N GLN A 379 8.90 10.90 -36.37
CA GLN A 379 8.59 12.24 -36.83
C GLN A 379 8.60 13.22 -35.65
N ALA A 380 9.53 14.14 -35.68
CA ALA A 380 9.60 15.20 -34.67
C ALA A 380 8.52 16.26 -34.96
N ASP A 381 7.47 16.29 -34.12
CA ASP A 381 6.55 17.44 -34.11
C ASP A 381 7.17 18.61 -33.35
N ARG A 382 7.91 19.45 -34.11
CA ARG A 382 8.57 20.65 -33.53
C ARG A 382 7.57 21.58 -32.85
N SER A 383 6.31 21.63 -33.24
CA SER A 383 5.30 22.52 -32.67
C SER A 383 4.80 21.99 -31.31
N LYS A 384 4.59 20.70 -31.21
CA LYS A 384 4.19 20.05 -29.93
C LYS A 384 5.34 20.03 -28.96
N THR A 385 6.57 19.75 -29.41
CA THR A 385 7.78 19.80 -28.59
C THR A 385 7.99 21.18 -27.99
N ILE A 386 7.86 22.26 -28.78
CA ILE A 386 7.99 23.64 -28.30
C ILE A 386 6.88 23.98 -27.31
N ASN A 387 5.64 23.54 -27.55
CA ASN A 387 4.52 23.79 -26.65
C ASN A 387 4.66 23.04 -25.34
N MET A 388 5.17 21.79 -25.38
CA MET A 388 5.46 21.01 -24.18
C MET A 388 6.57 21.66 -23.35
N ILE A 389 7.68 22.07 -23.99
CA ILE A 389 8.77 22.80 -23.32
C ILE A 389 8.26 24.10 -22.68
N LYS A 390 7.38 24.84 -23.38
CA LYS A 390 6.74 26.04 -22.82
C LYS A 390 5.88 25.74 -21.62
N ARG A 391 5.08 24.65 -21.63
CA ARG A 391 4.26 24.24 -20.48
C ARG A 391 5.12 23.85 -19.28
N VAL A 392 6.15 23.02 -19.51
CA VAL A 392 7.10 22.63 -18.44
C VAL A 392 7.82 23.85 -17.88
N ALA A 393 8.34 24.74 -18.74
CA ALA A 393 8.98 25.97 -18.31
C ALA A 393 8.03 26.87 -17.50
N LEU A 394 6.76 26.98 -17.90
CA LEU A 394 5.75 27.75 -17.17
C LEU A 394 5.44 27.13 -15.81
N THR A 395 5.38 25.80 -15.74
CA THR A 395 5.17 25.10 -14.46
C THR A 395 6.34 25.32 -13.51
N ILE A 396 7.58 25.18 -13.99
CA ILE A 396 8.80 25.45 -13.23
C ILE A 396 8.82 26.93 -12.77
N PHE A 397 8.49 27.85 -13.67
CA PHE A 397 8.41 29.28 -13.33
C PHE A 397 7.38 29.54 -12.23
N ASN A 398 6.20 28.96 -12.29
CA ASN A 398 5.17 29.10 -11.27
C ASN A 398 5.63 28.52 -9.92
N VAL A 399 6.28 27.39 -9.90
CA VAL A 399 6.84 26.80 -8.66
C VAL A 399 7.90 27.71 -8.07
N LEU A 400 8.83 28.24 -8.88
CA LEU A 400 9.84 29.18 -8.43
C LEU A 400 9.22 30.48 -7.90
N LEU A 401 8.18 30.99 -8.55
CA LEU A 401 7.43 32.17 -8.11
C LEU A 401 6.78 31.95 -6.74
N TRP A 402 6.15 30.81 -6.52
CA TRP A 402 5.58 30.44 -5.22
C TRP A 402 6.64 30.32 -4.12
N LEU A 403 7.80 29.71 -4.43
CA LEU A 403 8.91 29.64 -3.49
C LEU A 403 9.42 31.06 -3.13
N LEU A 404 9.46 31.95 -4.09
CA LEU A 404 9.86 33.36 -3.89
C LEU A 404 8.84 34.10 -3.01
N VAL A 405 7.56 33.93 -3.22
CA VAL A 405 6.47 34.46 -2.37
C VAL A 405 6.59 33.94 -0.93
N ILE A 406 6.82 32.65 -0.75
CA ILE A 406 7.02 32.04 0.57
C ILE A 406 8.26 32.66 1.24
N TRP A 407 9.38 32.81 0.52
CA TRP A 407 10.60 33.41 1.05
C TRP A 407 10.38 34.87 1.47
N PHE A 408 9.73 35.70 0.64
CA PHE A 408 9.39 37.08 0.99
C PHE A 408 8.47 37.17 2.20
N SER A 409 7.48 36.27 2.28
CA SER A 409 6.57 36.19 3.44
C SER A 409 7.33 35.84 4.72
N PHE A 410 8.29 34.93 4.65
CA PHE A 410 9.15 34.56 5.77
C PHE A 410 10.05 35.75 6.20
N VAL A 411 10.64 36.46 5.23
CA VAL A 411 11.47 37.66 5.50
C VAL A 411 10.63 38.76 6.14
N ALA A 412 9.41 39.01 5.63
CA ALA A 412 8.49 39.98 6.20
C ALA A 412 8.10 39.63 7.64
N LEU A 413 7.75 38.36 7.90
CA LEU A 413 7.42 37.86 9.24
C LEU A 413 8.60 38.06 10.21
N ARG A 414 9.83 37.73 9.77
CA ARG A 414 11.04 37.93 10.54
C ARG A 414 11.24 39.40 10.89
N GLN A 415 10.99 40.35 9.97
CA GLN A 415 11.07 41.77 10.22
C GLN A 415 10.03 42.24 11.25
N VAL A 416 8.80 41.76 11.17
CA VAL A 416 7.74 42.07 12.16
C VAL A 416 8.17 41.60 13.55
N ILE A 417 8.69 40.36 13.68
CA ILE A 417 9.18 39.81 14.96
C ILE A 417 10.32 40.69 15.52
N ILE A 418 11.27 41.12 14.68
CA ILE A 418 12.38 41.98 15.11
C ILE A 418 11.87 43.35 15.61
N ILE A 419 10.90 43.94 14.90
CA ILE A 419 10.30 45.22 15.29
C ILE A 419 9.57 45.09 16.62
N GLU A 420 8.80 44.02 16.79
CA GLU A 420 8.05 43.78 18.01
C GLU A 420 8.96 43.51 19.23
N ASN A 421 10.04 42.76 19.03
CA ASN A 421 11.06 42.55 20.05
C ASN A 421 11.76 43.88 20.44
N ARG A 422 12.09 44.74 19.47
CA ARG A 422 12.64 46.08 19.75
C ARG A 422 11.65 46.96 20.52
N ARG A 423 10.34 46.87 20.22
CA ARG A 423 9.29 47.58 20.99
C ARG A 423 9.18 47.07 22.42
N ARG A 424 9.25 45.75 22.65
CA ARG A 424 9.24 45.15 24.00
C ARG A 424 10.46 45.59 24.82
N ILE A 425 11.65 45.59 24.21
CA ILE A 425 12.88 46.04 24.87
C ILE A 425 12.78 47.53 25.23
N ARG A 426 12.25 48.38 24.35
CA ARG A 426 12.07 49.84 24.64
C ARG A 426 11.04 50.05 25.78
N LYS A 427 9.94 49.26 25.81
CA LYS A 427 8.98 49.35 26.92
C LYS A 427 9.62 48.94 28.24
N ARG A 428 10.41 47.85 28.29
CA ARG A 428 11.12 47.43 29.51
C ARG A 428 12.12 48.49 29.99
N LYS A 429 12.91 49.09 29.10
CA LYS A 429 13.84 50.17 29.47
C LYS A 429 13.10 51.38 30.02
N ARG A 430 11.97 51.80 29.43
CA ARG A 430 11.16 52.90 29.95
C ARG A 430 10.62 52.59 31.36
N HIS A 431 10.16 51.39 31.59
CA HIS A 431 9.66 50.96 32.92
C HIS A 431 10.77 51.00 33.97
N GLN A 432 11.96 50.50 33.66
CA GLN A 432 13.12 50.55 34.55
C GLN A 432 13.56 51.99 34.87
N VAL A 433 13.52 52.90 33.88
CA VAL A 433 13.84 54.31 34.10
C VAL A 433 12.77 54.96 34.99
N MET A 434 11.51 54.64 34.82
CA MET A 434 10.43 55.18 35.67
C MET A 434 10.55 54.67 37.10
N GLU A 435 10.80 53.35 37.30
CA GLU A 435 11.02 52.78 38.63
C GLU A 435 12.24 53.43 39.34
N ARG A 436 13.33 53.66 38.61
CA ARG A 436 14.52 54.33 39.16
C ARG A 436 14.21 55.76 39.57
N ARG A 437 13.48 56.53 38.75
CA ARG A 437 13.03 57.87 39.10
C ARG A 437 12.10 57.90 40.32
N GLN A 438 11.21 56.93 40.46
CA GLN A 438 10.35 56.79 41.61
C GLN A 438 11.16 56.50 42.90
N ARG A 439 12.15 55.60 42.82
CA ARG A 439 13.06 55.35 43.95
C ARG A 439 13.87 56.57 44.34
N GLU A 440 14.46 57.27 43.35
CA GLU A 440 15.22 58.48 43.61
C GLU A 440 14.34 59.65 44.19
N ALA A 441 13.04 59.67 43.79
CA ALA A 441 12.09 60.65 44.35
C ALA A 441 11.73 60.30 45.82
N SER A 442 11.47 58.98 46.08
CA SER A 442 11.19 58.49 47.47
C SER A 442 12.38 58.72 48.40
N GLU A 443 13.61 58.50 47.93
CA GLU A 443 14.82 58.73 48.74
C GLU A 443 15.01 60.25 49.04
N ARG A 444 14.69 61.16 48.11
CA ARG A 444 14.72 62.60 48.34
C ARG A 444 13.65 63.12 49.35
N GLU A 445 12.52 62.42 49.40
CA GLU A 445 11.45 62.73 50.35
C GLU A 445 11.85 62.33 51.82
N ILE A 446 12.54 61.17 51.93
CA ILE A 446 13.08 60.67 53.22
C ILE A 446 14.17 61.60 53.76
N TYR A 447 14.98 62.25 52.89
CA TYR A 447 16.02 63.20 53.35
C TYR A 447 15.48 64.61 53.64
N ARG A 448 14.18 64.88 53.42
CA ARG A 448 13.53 66.18 53.74
C ARG A 448 12.70 66.16 55.03
N GLN A 449 12.56 65.00 55.65
CA GLN A 449 12.07 64.89 57.06
C GLN A 449 13.25 64.79 58.01
#